data_5209e1b249008ee3f2c420478c2a5c39
#
_entry.id   5209e1b249008ee3f2c420478c2a5c39
#
_cell.length_a   1.000
_cell.length_b   1.000
_cell.length_c   1.000
_cell.angle_alpha   90.00
_cell.angle_beta   90.00
_cell.angle_gamma   90.00
#
_symmetry.space_group_name_H-M   'P 1'
#
loop_
_entity.id
_entity.type
_entity.pdbx_description
1 polymer ?
#
loop_
_entity_poly.entity_id
_entity_poly.type
_entity_poly.pdbx_seq_one_letter_code
_entity_poly.pdbx_strand_id
1 'polypeptide(L)'
;DESLKRLGIDNIDLYYVHRREETTPIEEVVETLLKLKKAGKINQFGFSEISPVSLTKANKIHHIGAIQSEYSLSTRYPELGLLQKTKELETALVAFSPVGRGLLTDKPPNQEKVKTIPFLKTNPRFLEPNLKDNIKAVRSFQELARDYGVSSAGLAIAWLLAKDKHIIPIPGTRSVDHLKEMIKGTELKLSENDMIAVENVLPVGWAHGDRYSKMQWIGPEKYC
;
A
#
# COMPACT_ATOMS: atom_id res chain seq x y z
N ASP A 1 1.01 -6.33 -25.38
CA ASP A 1 0.31 -7.37 -26.16
C ASP A 1 0.12 -8.64 -25.35
N GLU A 2 1.13 -9.13 -24.65
CA GLU A 2 1.05 -10.36 -23.87
C GLU A 2 0.04 -10.29 -22.72
N SER A 3 -0.05 -9.14 -22.04
CA SER A 3 -1.05 -8.90 -20.98
C SER A 3 -2.47 -8.92 -21.53
N LEU A 4 -2.72 -8.28 -22.68
CA LEU A 4 -4.02 -8.30 -23.36
C LEU A 4 -4.41 -9.73 -23.73
N LYS A 5 -3.46 -10.49 -24.32
CA LYS A 5 -3.69 -11.89 -24.66
C LYS A 5 -4.01 -12.77 -23.46
N ARG A 6 -3.28 -12.59 -22.33
CA ARG A 6 -3.52 -13.35 -21.09
C ARG A 6 -4.84 -13.00 -20.42
N LEU A 7 -5.25 -11.73 -20.51
CA LEU A 7 -6.53 -11.26 -19.96
C LEU A 7 -7.72 -11.58 -20.86
N GLY A 8 -7.49 -11.90 -22.16
CA GLY A 8 -8.55 -12.15 -23.12
C GLY A 8 -9.37 -10.89 -23.47
N ILE A 9 -8.72 -9.72 -23.48
CA ILE A 9 -9.34 -8.41 -23.74
C ILE A 9 -8.53 -7.62 -24.75
N ASP A 10 -9.16 -6.66 -25.44
CA ASP A 10 -8.52 -5.83 -26.44
C ASP A 10 -7.96 -4.52 -25.86
N ASN A 11 -8.44 -4.10 -24.69
CA ASN A 11 -8.03 -2.87 -24.03
C ASN A 11 -7.94 -3.08 -22.49
N ILE A 12 -6.94 -2.47 -21.85
CA ILE A 12 -6.78 -2.48 -20.37
C ILE A 12 -7.20 -1.13 -19.82
N ASP A 13 -8.16 -1.12 -18.89
CA ASP A 13 -8.65 0.12 -18.28
C ASP A 13 -7.57 0.89 -17.55
N LEU A 14 -6.75 0.21 -16.75
CA LEU A 14 -5.65 0.80 -15.98
C LEU A 14 -4.40 -0.09 -16.04
N TYR A 15 -3.36 0.39 -16.70
CA TYR A 15 -2.09 -0.31 -16.85
C TYR A 15 -1.02 0.27 -15.93
N TYR A 16 -0.38 -0.56 -15.10
CA TYR A 16 0.66 -0.11 -14.17
C TYR A 16 2.08 -0.41 -14.66
N VAL A 17 2.97 0.57 -14.48
CA VAL A 17 4.42 0.32 -14.40
C VAL A 17 4.73 -0.13 -12.98
N HIS A 18 5.00 -1.45 -12.78
CA HIS A 18 5.14 -2.05 -11.45
C HIS A 18 6.34 -1.53 -10.67
N ARG A 19 7.50 -1.41 -11.34
CA ARG A 19 8.71 -0.74 -10.82
C ARG A 19 9.38 -0.06 -12.00
N ARG A 20 9.71 1.21 -11.80
CA ARG A 20 10.45 1.96 -12.81
C ARG A 20 11.94 1.72 -12.63
N GLU A 21 12.64 1.57 -13.72
CA GLU A 21 14.09 1.60 -13.73
C GLU A 21 14.57 3.05 -13.58
N GLU A 22 15.40 3.33 -12.56
CA GLU A 22 15.82 4.70 -12.20
C GLU A 22 16.62 5.39 -13.31
N THR A 23 17.33 4.62 -14.13
CA THR A 23 18.15 5.12 -15.26
C THR A 23 17.31 5.67 -16.41
N THR A 24 16.04 5.26 -16.54
CA THR A 24 15.13 5.76 -17.58
C THR A 24 14.34 6.95 -17.04
N PRO A 25 14.42 8.15 -17.63
CA PRO A 25 13.61 9.29 -17.23
C PRO A 25 12.12 8.96 -17.23
N ILE A 26 11.38 9.41 -16.23
CA ILE A 26 9.94 9.09 -16.12
C ILE A 26 9.15 9.68 -17.30
N GLU A 27 9.63 10.76 -17.86
CA GLU A 27 9.07 11.42 -19.02
C GLU A 27 9.05 10.49 -20.25
N GLU A 28 10.14 9.77 -20.51
CA GLU A 28 10.23 8.80 -21.61
C GLU A 28 9.29 7.61 -21.39
N VAL A 29 9.13 7.19 -20.13
CA VAL A 29 8.17 6.13 -19.79
C VAL A 29 6.75 6.59 -20.06
N VAL A 30 6.38 7.81 -19.68
CA VAL A 30 5.06 8.39 -19.94
C VAL A 30 4.79 8.51 -21.45
N GLU A 31 5.76 8.98 -22.23
CA GLU A 31 5.62 9.06 -23.69
C GLU A 31 5.38 7.68 -24.34
N THR A 32 6.03 6.65 -23.81
CA THR A 32 5.83 5.27 -24.26
C THR A 32 4.42 4.77 -23.93
N LEU A 33 3.92 5.05 -22.72
CA LEU A 33 2.56 4.71 -22.31
C LEU A 33 1.51 5.46 -23.15
N LEU A 34 1.78 6.71 -23.52
CA LEU A 34 0.90 7.48 -24.43
C LEU A 34 0.80 6.85 -25.82
N LYS A 35 1.89 6.26 -26.34
CA LYS A 35 1.83 5.50 -27.61
C LYS A 35 0.92 4.27 -27.48
N LEU A 36 0.96 3.56 -26.33
CA LEU A 36 0.07 2.43 -26.07
C LEU A 36 -1.40 2.89 -25.94
N LYS A 37 -1.64 4.02 -25.29
CA LYS A 37 -2.98 4.64 -25.17
C LYS A 37 -3.50 5.05 -26.55
N LYS A 38 -2.70 5.71 -27.36
CA LYS A 38 -3.06 6.08 -28.75
C LYS A 38 -3.36 4.87 -29.63
N ALA A 39 -2.68 3.75 -29.40
CA ALA A 39 -2.92 2.48 -30.08
C ALA A 39 -4.17 1.73 -29.57
N GLY A 40 -4.93 2.29 -28.63
CA GLY A 40 -6.13 1.67 -28.05
C GLY A 40 -5.87 0.48 -27.13
N LYS A 41 -4.63 0.22 -26.72
CA LYS A 41 -4.26 -0.93 -25.89
C LYS A 41 -4.52 -0.72 -24.41
N ILE A 42 -4.49 0.54 -23.95
CA ILE A 42 -4.74 0.94 -22.56
C ILE A 42 -5.58 2.21 -22.52
N ASN A 43 -6.47 2.35 -21.55
CA ASN A 43 -7.28 3.55 -21.35
C ASN A 43 -6.58 4.55 -20.44
N GLN A 44 -6.04 4.06 -19.32
CA GLN A 44 -5.28 4.84 -18.36
C GLN A 44 -4.05 4.08 -17.89
N PHE A 45 -3.12 4.79 -17.27
CA PHE A 45 -1.95 4.17 -16.68
C PHE A 45 -1.60 4.77 -15.33
N GLY A 46 -0.86 4.01 -14.55
CA GLY A 46 -0.39 4.37 -13.24
C GLY A 46 1.04 3.87 -13.00
N PHE A 47 1.57 4.23 -11.85
CA PHE A 47 2.89 3.79 -11.41
C PHE A 47 2.82 3.17 -10.01
N SER A 48 3.80 2.37 -9.69
CA SER A 48 3.96 1.81 -8.34
C SER A 48 5.28 2.26 -7.74
N GLU A 49 5.22 2.72 -6.47
CA GLU A 49 6.39 3.10 -5.65
C GLU A 49 7.26 4.19 -6.29
N ILE A 50 6.64 5.22 -6.89
CA ILE A 50 7.32 6.44 -7.34
C ILE A 50 7.19 7.56 -6.31
N SER A 51 8.15 8.48 -6.32
CA SER A 51 8.17 9.64 -5.44
C SER A 51 7.16 10.73 -5.84
N PRO A 52 6.79 11.66 -4.93
CA PRO A 52 5.99 12.83 -5.27
C PRO A 52 6.61 13.68 -6.39
N VAL A 53 7.94 13.75 -6.45
CA VAL A 53 8.67 14.47 -7.49
C VAL A 53 8.49 13.82 -8.85
N SER A 54 8.65 12.50 -8.93
CA SER A 54 8.44 11.73 -10.16
C SER A 54 6.99 11.82 -10.62
N LEU A 55 6.02 11.72 -9.70
CA LEU A 55 4.61 11.92 -10.02
C LEU A 55 4.35 13.31 -10.61
N THR A 56 4.94 14.36 -10.02
CA THR A 56 4.80 15.74 -10.52
C THR A 56 5.35 15.87 -11.95
N LYS A 57 6.52 15.28 -12.24
CA LYS A 57 7.11 15.29 -13.58
C LYS A 57 6.24 14.55 -14.59
N ALA A 58 5.79 13.35 -14.25
CA ALA A 58 4.92 12.55 -15.10
C ALA A 58 3.60 13.27 -15.42
N ASN A 59 2.97 13.88 -14.40
CA ASN A 59 1.69 14.56 -14.54
C ASN A 59 1.76 15.85 -15.37
N LYS A 60 2.93 16.48 -15.53
CA LYS A 60 3.12 17.60 -16.45
C LYS A 60 2.93 17.21 -17.92
N ILE A 61 3.15 15.92 -18.25
CA ILE A 61 3.01 15.41 -19.62
C ILE A 61 1.59 14.87 -19.83
N HIS A 62 1.10 14.11 -18.87
CA HIS A 62 -0.23 13.52 -18.91
C HIS A 62 -0.70 13.19 -17.49
N HIS A 63 -2.02 13.35 -17.26
CA HIS A 63 -2.62 12.97 -16.00
C HIS A 63 -2.38 11.49 -15.67
N ILE A 64 -1.91 11.21 -14.46
CA ILE A 64 -1.63 9.86 -13.96
C ILE A 64 -2.86 9.37 -13.18
N GLY A 65 -3.50 8.31 -13.67
CA GLY A 65 -4.77 7.83 -13.10
C GLY A 65 -4.64 7.28 -11.69
N ALA A 66 -3.53 6.60 -11.37
CA ALA A 66 -3.32 6.04 -10.04
C ALA A 66 -1.84 5.87 -9.70
N ILE A 67 -1.52 5.99 -8.41
CA ILE A 67 -0.24 5.57 -7.82
C ILE A 67 -0.51 4.44 -6.85
N GLN A 68 0.22 3.34 -7.00
CA GLN A 68 0.17 2.25 -6.04
C GLN A 68 1.41 2.32 -5.12
N SER A 69 1.19 2.46 -3.81
CA SER A 69 2.27 2.54 -2.82
C SER A 69 1.94 1.72 -1.58
N GLU A 70 2.96 1.25 -0.87
CA GLU A 70 2.75 0.63 0.43
C GLU A 70 2.27 1.67 1.42
N TYR A 71 1.04 1.49 1.92
CA TYR A 71 0.48 2.38 2.92
C TYR A 71 -0.35 1.61 3.95
N SER A 72 0.00 1.80 5.20
CA SER A 72 -0.66 1.19 6.37
C SER A 72 -0.18 1.89 7.64
N LEU A 73 -0.76 1.58 8.80
CA LEU A 73 -0.24 2.01 10.09
C LEU A 73 1.24 1.63 10.32
N SER A 74 1.73 0.55 9.69
CA SER A 74 3.14 0.15 9.81
C SER A 74 4.07 0.79 8.77
N THR A 75 3.53 1.44 7.73
CA THR A 75 4.31 2.12 6.68
C THR A 75 3.60 3.41 6.31
N ARG A 76 4.08 4.54 6.85
CA ARG A 76 3.47 5.86 6.69
C ARG A 76 4.25 6.80 5.78
N TYR A 77 5.20 6.28 4.97
CA TYR A 77 5.95 7.08 4.01
C TYR A 77 5.10 7.91 3.05
N PRO A 78 3.93 7.45 2.54
CA PRO A 78 3.08 8.29 1.69
C PRO A 78 2.66 9.62 2.32
N GLU A 79 2.62 9.72 3.64
CA GLU A 79 2.31 10.97 4.35
C GLU A 79 3.42 12.03 4.22
N LEU A 80 4.62 11.65 3.76
CA LEU A 80 5.74 12.55 3.51
C LEU A 80 5.66 13.22 2.11
N GLY A 81 4.46 13.50 1.64
CA GLY A 81 4.20 14.27 0.43
C GLY A 81 3.43 13.54 -0.67
N LEU A 82 3.47 12.20 -0.74
CA LEU A 82 2.76 11.47 -1.79
C LEU A 82 1.24 11.58 -1.63
N LEU A 83 0.74 11.45 -0.41
CA LEU A 83 -0.69 11.58 -0.11
C LEU A 83 -1.23 12.96 -0.51
N GLN A 84 -0.50 14.01 -0.18
CA GLN A 84 -0.84 15.39 -0.55
C GLN A 84 -0.78 15.59 -2.06
N LYS A 85 0.27 15.08 -2.71
CA LYS A 85 0.46 15.24 -4.15
C LYS A 85 -0.58 14.47 -4.98
N THR A 86 -0.92 13.25 -4.58
CA THR A 86 -1.98 12.48 -5.25
C THR A 86 -3.33 13.16 -5.12
N LYS A 87 -3.63 13.74 -3.96
CA LYS A 87 -4.86 14.54 -3.76
C LYS A 87 -4.89 15.79 -4.63
N GLU A 88 -3.80 16.57 -4.65
CA GLU A 88 -3.67 17.78 -5.48
C GLU A 88 -3.87 17.49 -6.96
N LEU A 89 -3.36 16.37 -7.43
CA LEU A 89 -3.40 15.97 -8.85
C LEU A 89 -4.61 15.11 -9.22
N GLU A 90 -5.56 14.91 -8.30
CA GLU A 90 -6.74 14.03 -8.49
C GLU A 90 -6.36 12.61 -8.94
N THR A 91 -5.21 12.14 -8.47
CA THR A 91 -4.67 10.80 -8.73
C THR A 91 -5.11 9.86 -7.61
N ALA A 92 -5.65 8.68 -7.92
CA ALA A 92 -5.97 7.69 -6.89
C ALA A 92 -4.71 7.17 -6.21
N LEU A 93 -4.73 7.05 -4.87
CA LEU A 93 -3.68 6.39 -4.10
C LEU A 93 -4.13 4.96 -3.75
N VAL A 94 -3.56 3.98 -4.43
CA VAL A 94 -3.86 2.56 -4.22
C VAL A 94 -2.90 2.00 -3.17
N ALA A 95 -3.42 1.72 -1.97
CA ALA A 95 -2.64 1.29 -0.81
C ALA A 95 -2.46 -0.23 -0.80
N PHE A 96 -1.28 -0.73 -1.18
CA PHE A 96 -0.98 -2.15 -1.01
C PHE A 96 -0.44 -2.46 0.39
N SER A 97 -0.51 -3.73 0.79
CA SER A 97 -0.19 -4.21 2.14
C SER A 97 -0.90 -3.41 3.27
N PRO A 98 -2.19 -3.10 3.15
CA PRO A 98 -2.91 -2.24 4.09
C PRO A 98 -2.97 -2.82 5.51
N VAL A 99 -2.80 -4.14 5.66
CA VAL A 99 -2.73 -4.85 6.95
C VAL A 99 -1.29 -5.17 7.37
N GLY A 100 -0.29 -4.44 6.86
CA GLY A 100 1.12 -4.59 7.24
C GLY A 100 1.69 -5.98 7.01
N ARG A 101 1.31 -6.64 5.91
CA ARG A 101 1.70 -8.03 5.59
C ARG A 101 1.36 -9.03 6.71
N GLY A 102 0.26 -8.78 7.41
CA GLY A 102 -0.24 -9.61 8.50
C GLY A 102 0.14 -9.15 9.91
N LEU A 103 1.00 -8.14 10.07
CA LEU A 103 1.30 -7.59 11.41
C LEU A 103 0.05 -6.97 12.06
N LEU A 104 -0.80 -6.30 11.27
CA LEU A 104 -2.02 -5.62 11.74
C LEU A 104 -3.24 -6.56 11.70
N THR A 105 -3.07 -7.79 12.16
CA THR A 105 -4.14 -8.79 12.26
C THR A 105 -4.24 -9.33 13.69
N ASP A 106 -5.34 -10.02 14.01
CA ASP A 106 -5.51 -10.65 15.33
C ASP A 106 -4.53 -11.79 15.58
N LYS A 107 -3.95 -12.34 14.51
CA LYS A 107 -2.94 -13.40 14.55
C LYS A 107 -1.75 -13.05 13.66
N PRO A 108 -0.86 -12.15 14.10
CA PRO A 108 0.36 -11.83 13.36
C PRO A 108 1.19 -13.09 13.07
N PRO A 109 1.96 -13.13 11.97
CA PRO A 109 2.78 -14.29 11.66
C PRO A 109 3.85 -14.49 12.73
N ASN A 110 3.97 -15.71 13.22
CA ASN A 110 5.06 -16.12 14.09
C ASN A 110 6.32 -16.45 13.28
N GLN A 111 7.44 -16.68 13.96
CA GLN A 111 8.74 -16.95 13.32
C GLN A 111 8.71 -18.19 12.39
N GLU A 112 7.96 -19.25 12.73
CA GLU A 112 7.84 -20.42 11.87
C GLU A 112 7.11 -20.07 10.57
N LYS A 113 6.02 -19.33 10.66
CA LYS A 113 5.27 -18.87 9.50
C LYS A 113 6.10 -17.94 8.61
N VAL A 114 6.87 -17.04 9.20
CA VAL A 114 7.78 -16.12 8.47
C VAL A 114 8.77 -16.90 7.60
N LYS A 115 9.36 -17.98 8.13
CA LYS A 115 10.31 -18.82 7.37
C LYS A 115 9.72 -19.46 6.11
N THR A 116 8.40 -19.69 6.09
CA THR A 116 7.70 -20.32 4.94
C THR A 116 7.32 -19.33 3.84
N ILE A 117 7.43 -18.02 4.09
CA ILE A 117 7.03 -16.97 3.15
C ILE A 117 8.29 -16.32 2.57
N PRO A 118 8.61 -16.53 1.28
CA PRO A 118 9.86 -16.07 0.67
C PRO A 118 10.15 -14.58 0.88
N PHE A 119 9.14 -13.73 0.81
CA PHE A 119 9.27 -12.30 1.01
C PHE A 119 9.55 -11.93 2.47
N LEU A 120 8.87 -12.57 3.45
CA LEU A 120 8.99 -12.21 4.87
C LEU A 120 10.30 -12.70 5.49
N LYS A 121 10.81 -13.84 5.04
CA LYS A 121 12.06 -14.44 5.60
C LYS A 121 13.31 -13.56 5.46
N THR A 122 13.26 -12.54 4.60
CA THR A 122 14.36 -11.58 4.40
C THR A 122 13.96 -10.15 4.73
N ASN A 123 12.71 -9.94 5.15
CA ASN A 123 12.20 -8.61 5.45
C ASN A 123 12.53 -8.21 6.89
N PRO A 124 13.21 -7.07 7.14
CA PRO A 124 13.71 -6.69 8.46
C PRO A 124 12.64 -6.64 9.56
N ARG A 125 11.39 -6.26 9.23
CA ARG A 125 10.30 -6.21 10.21
C ARG A 125 9.89 -7.58 10.76
N PHE A 126 10.19 -8.64 10.02
CA PHE A 126 9.80 -10.01 10.32
C PHE A 126 10.97 -10.88 10.83
N LEU A 127 12.15 -10.28 10.97
CA LEU A 127 13.31 -10.93 11.58
C LEU A 127 13.42 -10.59 13.06
N GLU A 128 13.98 -11.50 13.85
CA GLU A 128 14.27 -11.21 15.25
C GLU A 128 15.44 -10.20 15.38
N PRO A 129 15.42 -9.29 16.35
CA PRO A 129 14.41 -9.15 17.41
C PRO A 129 13.14 -8.38 16.99
N ASN A 130 13.13 -7.73 15.82
CA ASN A 130 12.08 -6.81 15.37
C ASN A 130 10.69 -7.47 15.34
N LEU A 131 10.60 -8.73 14.90
CA LEU A 131 9.31 -9.44 14.84
C LEU A 131 8.66 -9.53 16.22
N LYS A 132 9.43 -9.91 17.24
CA LYS A 132 8.95 -10.02 18.63
C LYS A 132 8.44 -8.66 19.14
N ASP A 133 9.19 -7.59 18.89
CA ASP A 133 8.84 -6.25 19.36
C ASP A 133 7.61 -5.72 18.60
N ASN A 134 7.50 -5.96 17.30
CA ASN A 134 6.33 -5.63 16.49
C ASN A 134 5.07 -6.38 16.98
N ILE A 135 5.17 -7.68 17.26
CA ILE A 135 4.04 -8.46 17.82
C ILE A 135 3.62 -7.92 19.18
N LYS A 136 4.56 -7.48 20.02
CA LYS A 136 4.24 -6.85 21.29
C LYS A 136 3.52 -5.51 21.09
N ALA A 137 4.00 -4.67 20.20
CA ALA A 137 3.43 -3.34 19.94
C ALA A 137 1.99 -3.41 19.42
N VAL A 138 1.65 -4.38 18.57
CA VAL A 138 0.29 -4.47 18.01
C VAL A 138 -0.77 -4.97 19.01
N ARG A 139 -0.42 -5.42 20.19
CA ARG A 139 -1.41 -5.91 21.18
C ARG A 139 -2.44 -4.87 21.58
N SER A 140 -2.00 -3.65 21.89
CA SER A 140 -2.92 -2.56 22.23
C SER A 140 -3.82 -2.17 21.03
N PHE A 141 -3.31 -2.29 19.80
CA PHE A 141 -4.14 -2.10 18.61
C PHE A 141 -5.19 -3.21 18.45
N GLN A 142 -4.85 -4.45 18.79
CA GLN A 142 -5.80 -5.57 18.81
C GLN A 142 -6.89 -5.37 19.87
N GLU A 143 -6.53 -4.82 21.04
CA GLU A 143 -7.47 -4.46 22.08
C GLU A 143 -8.43 -3.38 21.62
N LEU A 144 -7.89 -2.30 21.05
CA LEU A 144 -8.68 -1.21 20.49
C LEU A 144 -9.64 -1.70 19.37
N ALA A 145 -9.20 -2.59 18.49
CA ALA A 145 -10.07 -3.16 17.45
C ALA A 145 -11.26 -3.92 18.03
N ARG A 146 -11.04 -4.69 19.13
CA ARG A 146 -12.13 -5.38 19.86
C ARG A 146 -13.13 -4.39 20.46
N ASP A 147 -12.67 -3.26 21.01
CA ASP A 147 -13.54 -2.22 21.56
C ASP A 147 -14.43 -1.60 20.48
N TYR A 148 -13.93 -1.49 19.24
CA TYR A 148 -14.73 -1.11 18.07
C TYR A 148 -15.59 -2.24 17.47
N GLY A 149 -15.53 -3.46 18.02
CA GLY A 149 -16.30 -4.61 17.56
C GLY A 149 -15.91 -5.13 16.17
N VAL A 150 -14.66 -4.88 15.76
CA VAL A 150 -14.08 -5.34 14.48
C VAL A 150 -12.78 -6.11 14.70
N SER A 151 -12.30 -6.83 13.68
CA SER A 151 -10.95 -7.41 13.71
C SER A 151 -9.89 -6.32 13.55
N SER A 152 -8.67 -6.60 13.97
CA SER A 152 -7.51 -5.71 13.77
C SER A 152 -7.31 -5.37 12.28
N ALA A 153 -7.48 -6.34 11.39
CA ALA A 153 -7.45 -6.11 9.95
C ALA A 153 -8.56 -5.16 9.50
N GLY A 154 -9.78 -5.31 10.05
CA GLY A 154 -10.92 -4.42 9.80
C GLY A 154 -10.62 -2.99 10.24
N LEU A 155 -10.09 -2.80 11.45
CA LEU A 155 -9.70 -1.48 11.94
C LEU A 155 -8.59 -0.82 11.10
N ALA A 156 -7.61 -1.61 10.64
CA ALA A 156 -6.56 -1.11 9.75
C ALA A 156 -7.10 -0.61 8.40
N ILE A 157 -8.10 -1.31 7.84
CA ILE A 157 -8.80 -0.87 6.62
C ILE A 157 -9.64 0.38 6.89
N ALA A 158 -10.42 0.41 7.99
CA ALA A 158 -11.21 1.58 8.39
C ALA A 158 -10.34 2.83 8.54
N TRP A 159 -9.17 2.70 9.17
CA TRP A 159 -8.22 3.79 9.33
C TRP A 159 -7.75 4.36 7.99
N LEU A 160 -7.37 3.50 7.02
CA LEU A 160 -6.96 3.95 5.68
C LEU A 160 -8.06 4.71 4.96
N LEU A 161 -9.30 4.18 5.02
CA LEU A 161 -10.47 4.81 4.38
C LEU A 161 -10.85 6.15 5.05
N ALA A 162 -10.56 6.30 6.34
CA ALA A 162 -10.79 7.55 7.07
C ALA A 162 -9.72 8.62 6.81
N LYS A 163 -8.52 8.25 6.32
CA LYS A 163 -7.43 9.21 6.02
C LYS A 163 -7.80 10.14 4.87
N ASP A 164 -8.28 9.61 3.77
CA ASP A 164 -8.83 10.41 2.66
C ASP A 164 -9.61 9.51 1.67
N LYS A 165 -10.64 10.09 1.04
CA LYS A 165 -11.53 9.39 0.09
C LYS A 165 -10.88 8.96 -1.22
N HIS A 166 -9.69 9.49 -1.58
CA HIS A 166 -8.95 9.07 -2.78
C HIS A 166 -8.04 7.87 -2.53
N ILE A 167 -8.01 7.34 -1.29
CA ILE A 167 -7.24 6.16 -0.92
C ILE A 167 -8.06 4.89 -1.15
N ILE A 168 -7.48 3.95 -1.88
CA ILE A 168 -8.10 2.66 -2.21
C ILE A 168 -7.23 1.53 -1.65
N PRO A 169 -7.57 0.96 -0.48
CA PRO A 169 -6.82 -0.17 0.07
C PRO A 169 -7.08 -1.45 -0.75
N ILE A 170 -6.00 -2.20 -1.03
CA ILE A 170 -6.06 -3.47 -1.76
C ILE A 170 -5.51 -4.62 -0.91
N PRO A 171 -6.26 -5.09 0.10
CA PRO A 171 -5.85 -6.19 0.94
C PRO A 171 -5.86 -7.52 0.18
N GLY A 172 -4.75 -8.28 0.28
CA GLY A 172 -4.67 -9.64 -0.25
C GLY A 172 -5.09 -10.67 0.79
N THR A 173 -5.95 -11.62 0.42
CA THR A 173 -6.31 -12.76 1.27
C THR A 173 -6.63 -14.01 0.43
N ARG A 174 -6.52 -15.19 1.06
CA ARG A 174 -6.95 -16.47 0.52
C ARG A 174 -8.08 -17.12 1.36
N SER A 175 -8.57 -16.40 2.37
CA SER A 175 -9.63 -16.84 3.27
C SER A 175 -10.87 -15.98 3.07
N VAL A 176 -12.01 -16.62 2.91
CA VAL A 176 -13.31 -15.94 2.82
C VAL A 176 -13.61 -15.22 4.14
N ASP A 177 -13.27 -15.83 5.28
CA ASP A 177 -13.53 -15.22 6.59
C ASP A 177 -12.69 -13.95 6.79
N HIS A 178 -11.39 -13.98 6.45
CA HIS A 178 -10.56 -12.77 6.48
C HIS A 178 -11.06 -11.68 5.52
N LEU A 179 -11.63 -12.06 4.36
CA LEU A 179 -12.25 -11.08 3.46
C LEU A 179 -13.47 -10.43 4.13
N LYS A 180 -14.35 -11.23 4.75
CA LYS A 180 -15.53 -10.71 5.48
C LYS A 180 -15.15 -9.78 6.62
N GLU A 181 -14.10 -10.13 7.39
CA GLU A 181 -13.55 -9.27 8.45
C GLU A 181 -13.12 -7.90 7.91
N MET A 182 -12.40 -7.89 6.80
CA MET A 182 -11.94 -6.64 6.17
C MET A 182 -13.10 -5.83 5.58
N ILE A 183 -14.10 -6.49 4.97
CA ILE A 183 -15.32 -5.84 4.48
C ILE A 183 -16.07 -5.18 5.64
N LYS A 184 -16.25 -5.88 6.77
CA LYS A 184 -16.86 -5.29 7.96
C LYS A 184 -16.14 -4.02 8.42
N GLY A 185 -14.79 -3.97 8.28
CA GLY A 185 -14.00 -2.77 8.56
C GLY A 185 -14.35 -1.59 7.64
N THR A 186 -14.84 -1.80 6.42
CA THR A 186 -15.26 -0.70 5.52
C THR A 186 -16.53 0.00 5.97
N GLU A 187 -17.33 -0.65 6.82
CA GLU A 187 -18.57 -0.10 7.37
C GLU A 187 -18.31 0.79 8.60
N LEU A 188 -17.15 0.61 9.26
CA LEU A 188 -16.76 1.38 10.43
C LEU A 188 -16.38 2.82 10.02
N LYS A 189 -17.11 3.79 10.59
CA LYS A 189 -16.82 5.22 10.39
C LYS A 189 -16.05 5.72 11.61
N LEU A 190 -14.78 6.05 11.41
CA LEU A 190 -13.92 6.62 12.44
C LEU A 190 -14.07 8.13 12.48
N SER A 191 -14.36 8.68 13.68
CA SER A 191 -14.30 10.11 13.96
C SER A 191 -12.84 10.58 14.06
N GLU A 192 -12.61 11.89 14.14
CA GLU A 192 -11.27 12.46 14.39
C GLU A 192 -10.68 11.95 15.70
N ASN A 193 -11.47 11.82 16.75
CA ASN A 193 -11.02 11.26 18.05
C ASN A 193 -10.63 9.79 17.93
N ASP A 194 -11.37 9.01 17.15
CA ASP A 194 -11.04 7.61 16.88
C ASP A 194 -9.72 7.50 16.10
N MET A 195 -9.52 8.36 15.11
CA MET A 195 -8.25 8.42 14.37
C MET A 195 -7.08 8.74 15.27
N ILE A 196 -7.23 9.70 16.18
CA ILE A 196 -6.23 10.05 17.21
C ILE A 196 -5.97 8.84 18.12
N ALA A 197 -7.00 8.14 18.57
CA ALA A 197 -6.86 6.95 19.41
C ALA A 197 -6.06 5.86 18.71
N VAL A 198 -6.37 5.55 17.46
CA VAL A 198 -5.63 4.58 16.62
C VAL A 198 -4.17 5.00 16.45
N GLU A 199 -3.90 6.26 16.14
CA GLU A 199 -2.55 6.77 15.92
C GLU A 199 -1.73 6.92 17.22
N ASN A 200 -2.36 7.08 18.36
CA ASN A 200 -1.69 7.03 19.66
C ASN A 200 -1.25 5.61 20.05
N VAL A 201 -2.03 4.61 19.68
CA VAL A 201 -1.71 3.20 19.94
C VAL A 201 -0.59 2.71 19.03
N LEU A 202 -0.60 3.12 17.76
CA LEU A 202 0.44 2.82 16.76
C LEU A 202 0.96 4.11 16.12
N PRO A 203 1.80 4.89 16.81
CA PRO A 203 2.32 6.16 16.32
C PRO A 203 3.24 5.97 15.10
N VAL A 204 3.52 7.06 14.38
CA VAL A 204 4.51 7.02 13.28
C VAL A 204 5.83 6.47 13.80
N GLY A 205 6.40 5.49 13.09
CA GLY A 205 7.68 4.89 13.46
C GLY A 205 7.61 3.76 14.49
N TRP A 206 6.43 3.32 14.93
CA TRP A 206 6.28 2.23 15.90
C TRP A 206 6.85 0.89 15.40
N ALA A 207 6.83 0.65 14.09
CA ALA A 207 7.24 -0.62 13.52
C ALA A 207 8.77 -0.75 13.47
N HIS A 208 9.32 -1.68 14.22
CA HIS A 208 10.73 -2.01 14.25
C HIS A 208 11.19 -2.66 12.94
N GLY A 209 12.34 -2.23 12.46
CA GLY A 209 12.92 -2.70 11.19
C GLY A 209 12.37 -1.95 9.96
N ASP A 210 13.21 -1.90 8.92
CA ASP A 210 12.79 -1.31 7.65
C ASP A 210 11.71 -2.16 6.96
N ARG A 211 10.88 -1.54 6.13
CA ARG A 211 9.84 -2.22 5.35
C ARG A 211 10.40 -3.15 4.27
N TYR A 212 11.65 -2.94 3.90
CA TYR A 212 12.38 -3.70 2.88
C TYR A 212 13.82 -3.99 3.28
N SER A 213 14.34 -5.15 2.89
CA SER A 213 15.78 -5.41 2.87
C SER A 213 16.44 -4.65 1.73
N LYS A 214 17.78 -4.57 1.72
CA LYS A 214 18.53 -3.93 0.62
C LYS A 214 18.12 -4.44 -0.77
N MET A 215 17.86 -5.74 -0.90
CA MET A 215 17.43 -6.35 -2.16
C MET A 215 15.98 -5.99 -2.53
N GLN A 216 15.13 -5.85 -1.54
CA GLN A 216 13.71 -5.48 -1.75
C GLN A 216 13.54 -4.00 -2.07
N TRP A 217 14.54 -3.16 -1.78
CA TRP A 217 14.58 -1.74 -2.13
C TRP A 217 14.93 -1.46 -3.61
N ILE A 218 15.22 -2.49 -4.40
CA ILE A 218 15.46 -2.32 -5.84
C ILE A 218 14.14 -1.98 -6.54
N GLY A 219 14.08 -0.81 -7.15
CA GLY A 219 12.94 -0.29 -7.91
C GLY A 219 12.00 0.68 -7.20
N PRO A 220 11.67 0.56 -5.88
CA PRO A 220 10.95 1.62 -5.19
C PRO A 220 11.77 2.91 -5.11
N GLU A 221 11.15 4.05 -5.45
CA GLU A 221 11.79 5.36 -5.26
C GLU A 221 11.72 5.76 -3.79
N LYS A 222 12.84 6.26 -3.27
CA LYS A 222 12.90 6.90 -1.95
C LYS A 222 12.63 8.39 -2.08
N TYR A 223 11.88 8.95 -1.15
CA TYR A 223 11.56 10.38 -1.10
C TYR A 223 11.66 10.96 0.31
N CYS A 224 12.39 10.26 1.17
CA CYS A 224 12.83 10.66 2.49
C CYS A 224 14.21 10.04 2.79
#